data_32dbf706b5ae4b35c553b53758818552
#
_entry.id   32dbf706b5ae4b35c553b53758818552
#
_cell.length_a   1.000
_cell.length_b   1.000
_cell.length_c   1.000
_cell.angle_alpha   90.00
_cell.angle_beta   90.00
_cell.angle_gamma   90.00
#
_symmetry.space_group_name_H-M   'P 1'
#
loop_
_entity.id
_entity.type
_entity.pdbx_description
1 polymer ?
#
loop_
_entity_poly.entity_id
_entity_poly.type
_entity_poly.pdbx_seq_one_letter_code
_entity_poly.pdbx_strand_id
1 'polypeptide(L)'
;MSINMILGSAQSQTNSIKSLTTSQIGSYQQIQQALSNFIFQTNSLQGAAYDSAKAYCGSVLYPLIDGCILLNKAIEKANEEYINKYTSEVYGDSLKQSDLERLIDETKSQIALNENLLNEQFEQDPVDLSEVSNLQEKIDSYRKIQRDLEEKLSKLLAFDANSVSIFQEV
;
A
#
# COMPACT_ATOMS: atom_id res chain seq x y z
N MET A 1 -7.26 3.79 -16.75
CA MET A 1 -5.84 3.52 -16.37
C MET A 1 -5.87 2.22 -15.58
N SER A 2 -5.01 1.24 -15.88
CA SER A 2 -5.00 -0.05 -15.16
C SER A 2 -4.23 0.09 -13.84
N ILE A 3 -4.74 -0.50 -12.76
CA ILE A 3 -4.14 -0.47 -11.44
C ILE A 3 -3.05 -1.54 -11.36
N ASN A 4 -1.87 -1.13 -10.91
CA ASN A 4 -0.74 -2.03 -10.72
C ASN A 4 -0.13 -1.81 -9.33
N MET A 5 -0.18 -2.83 -8.49
CA MET A 5 0.55 -2.84 -7.22
C MET A 5 1.78 -3.76 -7.34
N ILE A 6 2.96 -3.16 -7.37
CA ILE A 6 4.23 -3.89 -7.39
C ILE A 6 4.80 -3.84 -5.96
N LEU A 7 4.48 -4.85 -5.17
CA LEU A 7 4.74 -4.87 -3.73
C LEU A 7 6.22 -4.63 -3.38
N GLY A 8 7.14 -5.29 -4.08
CA GLY A 8 8.57 -5.12 -3.84
C GLY A 8 9.07 -3.69 -4.09
N SER A 9 8.54 -3.01 -5.12
CA SER A 9 8.86 -1.60 -5.39
C SER A 9 8.29 -0.67 -4.32
N ALA A 10 7.03 -0.91 -3.90
CA ALA A 10 6.39 -0.14 -2.85
C ALA A 10 7.11 -0.29 -1.51
N GLN A 11 7.52 -1.51 -1.14
CA GLN A 11 8.33 -1.77 0.06
C GLN A 11 9.70 -1.07 0.00
N SER A 12 10.38 -1.11 -1.15
CA SER A 12 11.66 -0.41 -1.34
C SER A 12 11.51 1.09 -1.21
N GLN A 13 10.42 1.66 -1.74
CA GLN A 13 10.09 3.08 -1.59
C GLN A 13 9.82 3.43 -0.12
N THR A 14 9.03 2.63 0.60
CA THR A 14 8.75 2.83 2.03
C THR A 14 10.04 2.80 2.86
N ASN A 15 10.96 1.86 2.59
CA ASN A 15 12.25 1.80 3.27
C ASN A 15 13.12 3.03 2.98
N SER A 16 13.09 3.54 1.74
CA SER A 16 13.83 4.75 1.36
C SER A 16 13.26 6.00 2.06
N ILE A 17 11.93 6.11 2.13
CA ILE A 17 11.23 7.18 2.86
C ILE A 17 11.61 7.12 4.35
N LYS A 18 11.55 5.94 4.97
CA LYS A 18 11.92 5.73 6.37
C LYS A 18 13.36 6.16 6.66
N SER A 19 14.30 5.81 5.81
CA SER A 19 15.69 6.24 5.94
C SER A 19 15.83 7.75 5.85
N LEU A 20 15.13 8.38 4.89
CA LEU A 20 15.14 9.83 4.70
C LEU A 20 14.52 10.56 5.90
N THR A 21 13.32 10.16 6.34
CA THR A 21 12.62 10.79 7.47
C THR A 21 13.41 10.65 8.76
N THR A 22 14.00 9.48 9.02
CA THR A 22 14.87 9.26 10.18
C THR A 22 16.08 10.21 10.18
N SER A 23 16.74 10.37 9.03
CA SER A 23 17.86 11.30 8.87
C SER A 23 17.44 12.78 9.09
N GLN A 24 16.29 13.18 8.54
CA GLN A 24 15.73 14.51 8.69
C GLN A 24 15.34 14.80 10.15
N ILE A 25 14.67 13.86 10.81
CA ILE A 25 14.32 13.98 12.24
C ILE A 25 15.58 14.16 13.09
N GLY A 26 16.63 13.37 12.84
CA GLY A 26 17.91 13.54 13.54
C GLY A 26 18.52 14.94 13.33
N SER A 27 18.45 15.48 12.12
CA SER A 27 18.93 16.83 11.81
C SER A 27 18.09 17.90 12.51
N TYR A 28 16.77 17.76 12.52
CA TYR A 28 15.86 18.67 13.24
C TYR A 28 16.11 18.66 14.76
N GLN A 29 16.36 17.50 15.34
CA GLN A 29 16.70 17.36 16.76
C GLN A 29 18.02 18.07 17.10
N GLN A 30 19.02 18.00 16.22
CA GLN A 30 20.27 18.75 16.38
C GLN A 30 20.04 20.26 16.34
N ILE A 31 19.18 20.75 15.44
CA ILE A 31 18.79 22.17 15.37
C ILE A 31 18.05 22.58 16.65
N GLN A 32 17.11 21.76 17.15
CA GLN A 32 16.42 22.02 18.43
C GLN A 32 17.41 22.15 19.58
N GLN A 33 18.40 21.28 19.64
CA GLN A 33 19.43 21.35 20.67
C GLN A 33 20.26 22.63 20.56
N ALA A 34 20.63 23.02 19.34
CA ALA A 34 21.37 24.27 19.12
C ALA A 34 20.54 25.52 19.51
N LEU A 35 19.24 25.54 19.13
CA LEU A 35 18.30 26.60 19.54
C LEU A 35 18.14 26.66 21.07
N SER A 36 17.96 25.50 21.71
CA SER A 36 17.85 25.43 23.18
C SER A 36 19.12 26.00 23.85
N ASN A 37 20.29 25.59 23.38
CA ASN A 37 21.55 26.13 23.88
C ASN A 37 21.64 27.66 23.72
N PHE A 38 21.23 28.20 22.57
CA PHE A 38 21.19 29.63 22.32
C PHE A 38 20.20 30.36 23.24
N ILE A 39 18.98 29.83 23.39
CA ILE A 39 17.92 30.43 24.21
C ILE A 39 18.34 30.51 25.69
N PHE A 40 18.94 29.45 26.21
CA PHE A 40 19.30 29.34 27.62
C PHE A 40 20.71 29.94 27.95
N GLN A 41 21.46 30.38 26.95
CA GLN A 41 22.76 31.01 27.18
C GLN A 41 22.59 32.41 27.76
N THR A 42 22.91 32.58 29.04
CA THR A 42 22.69 33.83 29.78
C THR A 42 23.95 34.66 29.98
N ASN A 43 25.15 34.04 30.03
CA ASN A 43 26.36 34.70 30.51
C ASN A 43 27.12 35.48 29.44
N SER A 44 27.00 35.18 28.17
CA SER A 44 27.77 35.80 27.08
C SER A 44 26.93 36.52 26.02
N LEU A 45 25.61 36.32 26.02
CA LEU A 45 24.70 36.93 25.05
C LEU A 45 23.57 37.66 25.79
N GLN A 46 23.77 38.96 26.06
CA GLN A 46 22.85 39.81 26.81
C GLN A 46 22.50 41.09 26.03
N GLY A 47 21.33 41.66 26.34
CA GLY A 47 20.82 42.90 25.78
C GLY A 47 19.64 42.66 24.82
N ALA A 48 18.88 43.76 24.57
CA ALA A 48 17.59 43.76 23.90
C ALA A 48 17.57 43.02 22.55
N ALA A 49 18.64 43.08 21.77
CA ALA A 49 18.74 42.35 20.49
C ALA A 49 18.81 40.83 20.69
N TYR A 50 19.60 40.36 21.65
CA TYR A 50 19.68 38.93 21.97
C TYR A 50 18.42 38.41 22.63
N ASP A 51 17.77 39.22 23.50
CA ASP A 51 16.52 38.84 24.14
C ASP A 51 15.40 38.67 23.09
N SER A 52 15.34 39.60 22.12
CA SER A 52 14.41 39.47 20.98
C SER A 52 14.70 38.25 20.11
N ALA A 53 15.97 37.95 19.81
CA ALA A 53 16.37 36.81 19.04
C ALA A 53 16.04 35.50 19.77
N LYS A 54 16.29 35.39 21.06
CA LYS A 54 15.92 34.22 21.89
C LYS A 54 14.42 34.01 21.95
N ALA A 55 13.65 35.09 22.12
CA ALA A 55 12.19 35.05 22.10
C ALA A 55 11.67 34.52 20.73
N TYR A 56 12.22 35.02 19.63
CA TYR A 56 11.87 34.55 18.28
C TYR A 56 12.24 33.06 18.10
N CYS A 57 13.42 32.65 18.49
CA CYS A 57 13.84 31.24 18.43
C CYS A 57 12.91 30.34 19.23
N GLY A 58 12.50 30.74 20.42
CA GLY A 58 11.61 29.91 21.27
C GLY A 58 10.16 29.90 20.81
N SER A 59 9.65 31.06 20.34
CA SER A 59 8.22 31.18 19.98
C SER A 59 7.88 30.87 18.54
N VAL A 60 8.85 30.87 17.64
CA VAL A 60 8.62 30.67 16.20
C VAL A 60 9.41 29.45 15.67
N LEU A 61 10.75 29.48 15.81
CA LEU A 61 11.58 28.46 15.19
C LEU A 61 11.44 27.09 15.86
N TYR A 62 11.39 27.06 17.18
CA TYR A 62 11.28 25.79 17.90
C TYR A 62 9.98 25.06 17.59
N PRO A 63 8.78 25.67 17.66
CA PRO A 63 7.54 25.03 17.24
C PRO A 63 7.49 24.65 15.75
N LEU A 64 8.14 25.45 14.87
CA LEU A 64 8.24 25.10 13.46
C LEU A 64 9.00 23.79 13.25
N ILE A 65 10.11 23.59 13.96
CA ILE A 65 10.89 22.36 13.87
C ILE A 65 10.13 21.18 14.47
N ASP A 66 9.39 21.38 15.56
CA ASP A 66 8.47 20.34 16.08
C ASP A 66 7.45 19.92 15.02
N GLY A 67 6.87 20.88 14.31
CA GLY A 67 5.96 20.60 13.19
C GLY A 67 6.63 19.79 12.08
N CYS A 68 7.88 20.12 11.72
CA CYS A 68 8.64 19.33 10.74
C CYS A 68 8.91 17.89 11.21
N ILE A 69 9.20 17.68 12.48
CA ILE A 69 9.39 16.34 13.05
C ILE A 69 8.08 15.55 13.02
N LEU A 70 6.96 16.18 13.39
CA LEU A 70 5.64 15.56 13.36
C LEU A 70 5.24 15.16 11.93
N LEU A 71 5.47 16.04 10.95
CA LEU A 71 5.21 15.76 9.54
C LEU A 71 6.01 14.54 9.05
N ASN A 72 7.31 14.48 9.36
CA ASN A 72 8.12 13.32 8.96
C ASN A 72 7.62 12.02 9.58
N LYS A 73 7.21 12.03 10.85
CA LYS A 73 6.61 10.85 11.50
C LYS A 73 5.28 10.45 10.87
N ALA A 74 4.44 11.42 10.49
CA ALA A 74 3.17 11.16 9.82
C ALA A 74 3.40 10.53 8.44
N ILE A 75 4.36 11.03 7.65
CA ILE A 75 4.74 10.46 6.35
C ILE A 75 5.23 9.01 6.51
N GLU A 76 6.11 8.75 7.47
CA GLU A 76 6.62 7.39 7.73
C GLU A 76 5.47 6.43 8.07
N LYS A 77 4.61 6.83 9.02
CA LYS A 77 3.46 6.05 9.45
C LYS A 77 2.49 5.75 8.30
N ALA A 78 2.15 6.75 7.48
CA ALA A 78 1.24 6.57 6.35
C ALA A 78 1.79 5.58 5.31
N ASN A 79 3.09 5.64 5.01
CA ASN A 79 3.71 4.70 4.08
C ASN A 79 3.77 3.27 4.63
N GLU A 80 4.06 3.08 5.92
CA GLU A 80 3.99 1.76 6.57
C GLU A 80 2.55 1.22 6.57
N GLU A 81 1.57 2.05 6.89
CA GLU A 81 0.16 1.68 6.89
C GLU A 81 -0.34 1.28 5.49
N TYR A 82 0.10 1.98 4.44
CA TYR A 82 -0.23 1.64 3.06
C TYR A 82 0.19 0.21 2.71
N ILE A 83 1.44 -0.18 3.02
CA ILE A 83 1.94 -1.54 2.77
C ILE A 83 1.20 -2.56 3.64
N ASN A 84 1.01 -2.27 4.93
CA ASN A 84 0.36 -3.18 5.86
C ASN A 84 -1.10 -3.45 5.47
N LYS A 85 -1.86 -2.43 5.09
CA LYS A 85 -3.23 -2.58 4.61
C LYS A 85 -3.28 -3.41 3.31
N TYR A 86 -2.42 -3.10 2.34
CA TYR A 86 -2.39 -3.89 1.12
C TYR A 86 -2.12 -5.37 1.40
N THR A 87 -1.07 -5.68 2.18
CA THR A 87 -0.69 -7.08 2.44
C THR A 87 -1.69 -7.85 3.28
N SER A 88 -2.42 -7.17 4.17
CA SER A 88 -3.43 -7.80 5.04
C SER A 88 -4.82 -7.89 4.41
N GLU A 89 -5.21 -6.92 3.61
CA GLU A 89 -6.59 -6.80 3.10
C GLU A 89 -6.73 -7.27 1.65
N VAL A 90 -5.66 -7.16 0.84
CA VAL A 90 -5.69 -7.48 -0.58
C VAL A 90 -4.96 -8.78 -0.87
N TYR A 91 -3.62 -8.74 -0.87
CA TYR A 91 -2.79 -9.89 -1.21
C TYR A 91 -1.33 -9.71 -0.76
N GLY A 92 -0.69 -10.84 -0.41
CA GLY A 92 0.71 -10.86 0.05
C GLY A 92 1.77 -10.73 -1.05
N ASP A 93 1.39 -10.46 -2.31
CA ASP A 93 2.29 -10.33 -3.46
C ASP A 93 1.79 -9.23 -4.42
N SER A 94 2.54 -9.00 -5.50
CA SER A 94 2.19 -8.02 -6.53
C SER A 94 0.95 -8.44 -7.31
N LEU A 95 0.08 -7.49 -7.62
CA LEU A 95 -1.09 -7.68 -8.46
C LEU A 95 -1.17 -6.61 -9.55
N LYS A 96 -1.63 -7.04 -10.74
CA LYS A 96 -1.97 -6.15 -11.85
C LYS A 96 -3.40 -6.41 -12.28
N GLN A 97 -4.19 -5.35 -12.35
CA GLN A 97 -5.58 -5.42 -12.78
C GLN A 97 -5.73 -6.11 -14.14
N SER A 98 -4.94 -5.69 -15.13
CA SER A 98 -5.01 -6.26 -16.48
C SER A 98 -4.70 -7.75 -16.54
N ASP A 99 -3.79 -8.24 -15.69
CA ASP A 99 -3.46 -9.66 -15.64
C ASP A 99 -4.59 -10.46 -14.99
N LEU A 100 -5.22 -9.91 -13.94
CA LEU A 100 -6.38 -10.53 -13.30
C LEU A 100 -7.58 -10.61 -14.25
N GLU A 101 -7.90 -9.51 -14.94
CA GLU A 101 -8.98 -9.46 -15.94
C GLU A 101 -8.76 -10.47 -17.05
N ARG A 102 -7.55 -10.54 -17.62
CA ARG A 102 -7.21 -11.52 -18.64
C ARG A 102 -7.37 -12.97 -18.14
N LEU A 103 -6.86 -13.28 -16.93
CA LEU A 103 -6.98 -14.61 -16.35
C LEU A 103 -8.44 -14.98 -16.04
N ILE A 104 -9.27 -14.04 -15.63
CA ILE A 104 -10.72 -14.23 -15.44
C ILE A 104 -11.37 -14.60 -16.76
N ASP A 105 -11.07 -13.90 -17.86
CA ASP A 105 -11.64 -14.15 -19.18
C ASP A 105 -11.17 -15.51 -19.76
N GLU A 106 -9.88 -15.84 -19.58
CA GLU A 106 -9.35 -17.16 -19.94
C GLU A 106 -10.04 -18.28 -19.16
N THR A 107 -10.25 -18.08 -17.85
CA THR A 107 -10.94 -19.07 -17.00
C THR A 107 -12.39 -19.26 -17.41
N LYS A 108 -13.12 -18.18 -17.72
CA LYS A 108 -14.49 -18.24 -18.27
C LYS A 108 -14.53 -19.02 -19.59
N SER A 109 -13.56 -18.80 -20.45
CA SER A 109 -13.47 -19.53 -21.73
C SER A 109 -13.24 -21.01 -21.51
N GLN A 110 -12.42 -21.39 -20.52
CA GLN A 110 -12.22 -22.81 -20.17
C GLN A 110 -13.46 -23.44 -19.55
N ILE A 111 -14.22 -22.72 -18.74
CA ILE A 111 -15.50 -23.19 -18.22
C ILE A 111 -16.46 -23.49 -19.38
N ALA A 112 -16.66 -22.52 -20.28
CA ALA A 112 -17.56 -22.66 -21.41
C ALA A 112 -17.17 -23.85 -22.33
N LEU A 113 -15.85 -24.01 -22.58
CA LEU A 113 -15.37 -25.15 -23.36
C LEU A 113 -15.70 -26.47 -22.70
N ASN A 114 -15.43 -26.64 -21.41
CA ASN A 114 -15.69 -27.89 -20.70
C ASN A 114 -17.20 -28.14 -20.53
N GLU A 115 -18.03 -27.11 -20.39
CA GLU A 115 -19.49 -27.21 -20.37
C GLU A 115 -20.03 -27.70 -21.72
N ASN A 116 -19.47 -27.22 -22.84
CA ASN A 116 -19.85 -27.73 -24.18
C ASN A 116 -19.45 -29.20 -24.35
N LEU A 117 -18.22 -29.57 -23.97
CA LEU A 117 -17.77 -30.97 -24.01
C LEU A 117 -18.63 -31.89 -23.12
N LEU A 118 -19.04 -31.38 -21.95
CA LEU A 118 -19.92 -32.09 -21.05
C LEU A 118 -21.30 -32.35 -21.72
N ASN A 119 -21.86 -31.37 -22.41
CA ASN A 119 -23.12 -31.50 -23.13
C ASN A 119 -22.98 -32.50 -24.29
N GLU A 120 -21.87 -32.46 -25.05
CA GLU A 120 -21.58 -33.44 -26.11
C GLU A 120 -21.49 -34.88 -25.58
N GLN A 121 -20.94 -35.07 -24.36
CA GLN A 121 -20.89 -36.41 -23.73
C GLN A 121 -22.30 -36.96 -23.41
N PHE A 122 -23.24 -36.10 -23.01
CA PHE A 122 -24.61 -36.53 -22.75
C PHE A 122 -25.40 -36.88 -24.02
N GLU A 123 -24.94 -36.45 -25.21
CA GLU A 123 -25.54 -36.81 -26.51
C GLU A 123 -25.00 -38.13 -27.06
N GLN A 124 -23.98 -38.73 -26.45
CA GLN A 124 -23.41 -40.02 -26.87
C GLN A 124 -24.20 -41.20 -26.34
N ASP A 125 -24.22 -42.32 -27.10
CA ASP A 125 -24.81 -43.58 -26.67
C ASP A 125 -23.81 -44.76 -26.93
N PRO A 126 -23.24 -45.37 -25.87
CA PRO A 126 -23.48 -45.08 -24.43
C PRO A 126 -22.74 -43.83 -23.91
N VAL A 127 -23.31 -43.17 -22.91
CA VAL A 127 -22.67 -42.04 -22.18
C VAL A 127 -21.47 -42.54 -21.40
N ASP A 128 -20.31 -41.89 -21.55
CA ASP A 128 -19.13 -42.17 -20.71
C ASP A 128 -19.22 -41.39 -19.38
N LEU A 129 -19.69 -42.06 -18.34
CA LEU A 129 -19.85 -41.51 -17.01
C LEU A 129 -18.51 -41.09 -16.37
N SER A 130 -17.40 -41.72 -16.76
CA SER A 130 -16.08 -41.38 -16.26
C SER A 130 -15.63 -40.02 -16.83
N GLU A 131 -15.83 -39.79 -18.12
CA GLU A 131 -15.51 -38.51 -18.75
C GLU A 131 -16.45 -37.41 -18.29
N VAL A 132 -17.74 -37.67 -18.07
CA VAL A 132 -18.69 -36.75 -17.45
C VAL A 132 -18.20 -36.29 -16.08
N SER A 133 -17.74 -37.21 -15.22
CA SER A 133 -17.21 -36.88 -13.90
C SER A 133 -15.94 -36.01 -13.99
N ASN A 134 -15.02 -36.38 -14.89
CA ASN A 134 -13.78 -35.59 -15.12
C ASN A 134 -14.05 -34.18 -15.59
N LEU A 135 -14.98 -34.00 -16.52
CA LEU A 135 -15.36 -32.69 -17.04
C LEU A 135 -16.03 -31.83 -15.95
N GLN A 136 -16.90 -32.44 -15.14
CA GLN A 136 -17.54 -31.74 -14.01
C GLN A 136 -16.51 -31.26 -12.97
N GLU A 137 -15.53 -32.13 -12.62
CA GLU A 137 -14.44 -31.74 -11.70
C GLU A 137 -13.57 -30.58 -12.25
N LYS A 138 -13.28 -30.58 -13.56
CA LYS A 138 -12.57 -29.46 -14.22
C LYS A 138 -13.38 -28.19 -14.18
N ILE A 139 -14.67 -28.23 -14.49
CA ILE A 139 -15.57 -27.07 -14.43
C ILE A 139 -15.60 -26.49 -13.02
N ASP A 140 -15.74 -27.32 -12.00
CA ASP A 140 -15.79 -26.86 -10.60
C ASP A 140 -14.46 -26.29 -10.14
N SER A 141 -13.33 -26.86 -10.61
CA SER A 141 -12.00 -26.31 -10.37
C SER A 141 -11.83 -24.93 -11.01
N TYR A 142 -12.19 -24.78 -12.28
CA TYR A 142 -12.12 -23.47 -12.96
C TYR A 142 -13.05 -22.42 -12.34
N ARG A 143 -14.25 -22.79 -11.92
CA ARG A 143 -15.18 -21.91 -11.20
C ARG A 143 -14.62 -21.44 -9.86
N LYS A 144 -13.85 -22.29 -9.17
CA LYS A 144 -13.14 -21.90 -7.96
C LYS A 144 -12.04 -20.89 -8.26
N ILE A 145 -11.20 -21.16 -9.27
CA ILE A 145 -10.14 -20.25 -9.72
C ILE A 145 -10.73 -18.90 -10.13
N GLN A 146 -11.81 -18.89 -10.90
CA GLN A 146 -12.50 -17.65 -11.31
C GLN A 146 -12.91 -16.81 -10.10
N ARG A 147 -13.57 -17.43 -9.11
CA ARG A 147 -13.98 -16.71 -7.88
C ARG A 147 -12.80 -16.12 -7.12
N ASP A 148 -11.70 -16.86 -6.98
CA ASP A 148 -10.49 -16.40 -6.32
C ASP A 148 -9.86 -15.20 -7.04
N LEU A 149 -9.86 -15.20 -8.38
CA LEU A 149 -9.36 -14.09 -9.20
C LEU A 149 -10.27 -12.87 -9.12
N GLU A 150 -11.59 -13.04 -9.17
CA GLU A 150 -12.59 -11.97 -9.03
C GLU A 150 -12.54 -11.34 -7.64
N GLU A 151 -12.31 -12.13 -6.58
CA GLU A 151 -12.11 -11.62 -5.22
C GLU A 151 -10.84 -10.76 -5.13
N LYS A 152 -9.71 -11.24 -5.68
CA LYS A 152 -8.46 -10.46 -5.73
C LYS A 152 -8.62 -9.16 -6.49
N LEU A 153 -9.30 -9.18 -7.63
CA LEU A 153 -9.59 -8.00 -8.43
C LEU A 153 -10.44 -7.00 -7.63
N SER A 154 -11.52 -7.47 -7.01
CA SER A 154 -12.40 -6.64 -6.19
C SER A 154 -11.65 -5.97 -5.03
N LYS A 155 -10.81 -6.73 -4.33
CA LYS A 155 -9.98 -6.22 -3.23
C LYS A 155 -8.96 -5.18 -3.71
N LEU A 156 -8.32 -5.41 -4.86
CA LEU A 156 -7.37 -4.48 -5.46
C LEU A 156 -8.04 -3.14 -5.81
N LEU A 157 -9.21 -3.19 -6.45
CA LEU A 157 -9.99 -2.00 -6.82
C LEU A 157 -10.45 -1.22 -5.58
N ALA A 158 -10.96 -1.93 -4.57
CA ALA A 158 -11.38 -1.33 -3.31
C ALA A 158 -10.21 -0.67 -2.57
N PHE A 159 -9.05 -1.31 -2.54
CA PHE A 159 -7.84 -0.77 -1.94
C PHE A 159 -7.39 0.51 -2.66
N ASP A 160 -7.33 0.52 -3.99
CA ASP A 160 -6.96 1.70 -4.77
C ASP A 160 -7.88 2.89 -4.45
N ALA A 161 -9.20 2.66 -4.46
CA ALA A 161 -10.19 3.70 -4.15
C ALA A 161 -10.07 4.27 -2.73
N ASN A 162 -9.68 3.45 -1.74
CA ASN A 162 -9.61 3.82 -0.35
C ASN A 162 -8.20 4.27 0.10
N SER A 163 -7.15 3.93 -0.64
CA SER A 163 -5.75 4.18 -0.25
C SER A 163 -5.42 5.67 -0.11
N VAL A 164 -6.10 6.54 -0.82
CA VAL A 164 -5.95 8.00 -0.72
C VAL A 164 -6.20 8.50 0.71
N SER A 165 -7.14 7.88 1.43
CA SER A 165 -7.47 8.27 2.80
C SER A 165 -6.32 8.07 3.79
N ILE A 166 -5.38 7.16 3.52
CA ILE A 166 -4.22 6.89 4.38
C ILE A 166 -3.30 8.12 4.48
N PHE A 167 -3.26 8.94 3.43
CA PHE A 167 -2.40 10.11 3.34
C PHE A 167 -3.12 11.44 3.64
N GLN A 168 -4.39 11.41 4.00
CA GLN A 168 -5.16 12.64 4.30
C GLN A 168 -4.76 13.34 5.59
N GLU A 169 -4.12 12.61 6.52
CA GLU A 169 -3.68 13.16 7.81
C GLU A 169 -2.19 13.61 7.79
N VAL A 170 -1.51 13.49 6.65
CA VAL A 170 -0.14 13.96 6.43
C VAL A 170 -0.14 15.39 5.93
#